data_5f7b3475e46e71a0d3b6b51065a947bc
#
_entry.id   5f7b3475e46e71a0d3b6b51065a947bc
#
_cell.length_a   1.000
_cell.length_b   1.000
_cell.length_c   1.000
_cell.angle_alpha   90.00
_cell.angle_beta   90.00
_cell.angle_gamma   90.00
#
_symmetry.space_group_name_H-M   'P 1'
#
loop_
_entity.id
_entity.type
_entity.pdbx_description
1 polymer ?
#
loop_
_entity_poly.entity_id
_entity_poly.type
_entity_poly.pdbx_seq_one_letter_code
_entity_poly.pdbx_strand_id
1 'polypeptide(L)'
;MSLYKIEQHFFENVTQHQKEAMLKDFEVNNDGDILIPYTHKGYMVNNANIEFREDIKAISMFSGAGGLDIGTQLAGIKVISSLDIFEDSVETLKRNKFFSHTIHEVGDITEITGKHYDELLKKEKPKKLIIVGGPPCQPFSKAGYWVTNEKRDSNKDPRNMILPYFKIISELQPDGFVLENVESILHPSNREAVNTIYENMEALGYHYSLLKVNAADYGIPQKRKRVFFLASKKEINATLQKTHGNEKECLANPNLLPYERVID
;
A
#
# COMPACT_ATOMS: atom_id res chain seq x y z
N MET A 1 20.79 -0.72 17.82
CA MET A 1 20.02 -1.95 18.09
C MET A 1 18.59 -1.53 18.38
N SER A 2 17.65 -1.99 17.62
CA SER A 2 16.23 -1.76 17.88
C SER A 2 15.71 -2.96 18.69
N LEU A 3 15.20 -2.70 19.89
CA LEU A 3 14.58 -3.71 20.74
C LEU A 3 13.13 -3.88 20.28
N TYR A 4 12.76 -5.07 19.87
CA TYR A 4 11.35 -5.44 19.66
C TYR A 4 10.90 -6.23 20.89
N LYS A 5 9.96 -5.69 21.66
CA LYS A 5 9.22 -6.48 22.64
C LYS A 5 8.22 -7.35 21.90
N ILE A 6 8.44 -8.66 21.93
CA ILE A 6 7.38 -9.61 21.55
C ILE A 6 6.53 -9.77 22.80
N GLU A 7 5.28 -9.30 22.74
CA GLU A 7 4.36 -9.42 23.85
C GLU A 7 4.13 -10.90 24.22
N GLN A 8 4.04 -11.19 25.51
CA GLN A 8 3.96 -12.57 26.03
C GLN A 8 2.82 -13.40 25.43
N HIS A 9 1.71 -12.76 25.03
CA HIS A 9 0.57 -13.44 24.41
C HIS A 9 0.90 -14.09 23.06
N PHE A 10 1.99 -13.69 22.38
CA PHE A 10 2.42 -14.35 21.13
C PHE A 10 2.80 -15.83 21.35
N PHE A 11 3.18 -16.20 22.56
CA PHE A 11 3.59 -17.54 22.93
C PHE A 11 2.54 -18.33 23.73
N GLU A 12 1.34 -17.81 23.97
CA GLU A 12 0.31 -18.44 24.79
C GLU A 12 -0.15 -19.82 24.29
N ASN A 13 -0.05 -20.06 22.98
CA ASN A 13 -0.44 -21.32 22.33
C ASN A 13 0.75 -22.13 21.78
N VAL A 14 1.98 -21.82 22.21
CA VAL A 14 3.20 -22.47 21.73
C VAL A 14 3.80 -23.30 22.84
N THR A 15 4.12 -24.57 22.58
CA THR A 15 4.78 -25.44 23.56
C THR A 15 6.17 -24.90 23.90
N GLN A 16 6.67 -25.22 25.10
CA GLN A 16 8.02 -24.80 25.54
C GLN A 16 9.11 -25.21 24.53
N HIS A 17 9.00 -26.43 23.99
CA HIS A 17 9.95 -26.94 22.97
C HIS A 17 9.89 -26.13 21.65
N GLN A 18 8.68 -25.74 21.20
CA GLN A 18 8.52 -24.86 20.03
C GLN A 18 9.08 -23.47 20.28
N LYS A 19 8.86 -22.92 21.50
CA LYS A 19 9.43 -21.65 21.92
C LYS A 19 10.95 -21.68 21.89
N GLU A 20 11.57 -22.71 22.44
CA GLU A 20 13.02 -22.90 22.43
C GLU A 20 13.58 -23.06 21.01
N ALA A 21 12.86 -23.78 20.14
CA ALA A 21 13.25 -23.93 18.73
C ALA A 21 13.15 -22.59 17.96
N MET A 22 12.09 -21.79 18.23
CA MET A 22 11.90 -20.46 17.60
C MET A 22 12.94 -19.45 18.10
N LEU A 23 13.42 -19.56 19.34
CA LEU A 23 14.35 -18.63 19.96
C LEU A 23 15.82 -19.05 19.82
N LYS A 24 16.08 -20.24 19.25
CA LYS A 24 17.42 -20.82 19.19
C LYS A 24 18.45 -19.93 18.49
N ASP A 25 18.02 -19.13 17.54
CA ASP A 25 18.87 -18.27 16.74
C ASP A 25 18.79 -16.78 17.15
N PHE A 26 18.10 -16.49 18.27
CA PHE A 26 17.95 -15.13 18.78
C PHE A 26 18.69 -14.94 20.11
N GLU A 27 19.38 -13.81 20.25
CA GLU A 27 19.89 -13.39 21.55
C GLU A 27 18.74 -12.80 22.39
N VAL A 28 18.66 -13.26 23.65
CA VAL A 28 17.67 -12.76 24.62
C VAL A 28 18.43 -11.97 25.67
N ASN A 29 17.99 -10.73 25.96
CA ASN A 29 18.59 -9.94 27.03
C ASN A 29 18.14 -10.41 28.43
N ASN A 30 18.72 -9.82 29.48
CA ASN A 30 18.40 -10.18 30.87
C ASN A 30 16.94 -9.92 31.28
N ASP A 31 16.22 -9.08 30.52
CA ASP A 31 14.81 -8.72 30.74
C ASP A 31 13.86 -9.62 29.95
N GLY A 32 14.40 -10.60 29.19
CA GLY A 32 13.62 -11.53 28.38
C GLY A 32 13.21 -10.96 27.01
N ASP A 33 13.72 -9.81 26.63
CA ASP A 33 13.49 -9.24 25.30
C ASP A 33 14.35 -9.95 24.25
N ILE A 34 13.77 -10.29 23.13
CA ILE A 34 14.49 -10.90 22.01
C ILE A 34 15.27 -9.82 21.25
N LEU A 35 16.58 -9.98 21.23
CA LEU A 35 17.46 -9.18 20.40
C LEU A 35 17.50 -9.79 19.01
N ILE A 36 16.78 -9.19 18.06
CA ILE A 36 16.93 -9.55 16.66
C ILE A 36 18.18 -8.83 16.17
N PRO A 37 19.29 -9.57 15.91
CA PRO A 37 20.46 -8.94 15.31
C PRO A 37 20.04 -8.44 13.92
N TYR A 38 20.03 -7.14 13.73
CA TYR A 38 19.79 -6.52 12.43
C TYR A 38 21.02 -6.75 11.55
N THR A 39 21.29 -8.01 11.25
CA THR A 39 22.41 -8.43 10.40
C THR A 39 22.03 -8.54 8.93
N HIS A 40 20.77 -8.29 8.61
CA HIS A 40 20.43 -8.15 7.22
C HIS A 40 21.07 -6.88 6.68
N LYS A 41 21.99 -7.08 5.74
CA LYS A 41 22.22 -6.13 4.65
C LYS A 41 20.91 -6.01 3.82
N GLY A 42 19.78 -5.81 4.50
CA GLY A 42 18.56 -5.40 3.88
C GLY A 42 18.89 -4.13 3.14
N TYR A 43 18.44 -4.01 1.94
CA TYR A 43 18.50 -2.75 1.22
C TYR A 43 17.79 -1.73 2.10
N MET A 44 18.60 -1.04 2.93
CA MET A 44 18.13 0.16 3.61
C MET A 44 17.84 1.13 2.48
N VAL A 45 16.58 1.24 2.12
CA VAL A 45 16.15 2.30 1.21
C VAL A 45 16.41 3.60 1.95
N ASN A 46 17.59 4.16 1.71
CA ASN A 46 17.97 5.44 2.27
C ASN A 46 17.38 6.51 1.35
N ASN A 47 16.40 7.27 1.83
CA ASN A 47 15.85 8.40 1.09
C ASN A 47 16.85 9.53 0.85
N ALA A 48 18.03 9.51 1.47
CA ALA A 48 19.07 10.51 1.27
C ALA A 48 19.53 10.64 -0.21
N ASN A 49 19.24 9.65 -1.05
CA ASN A 49 19.61 9.63 -2.46
C ASN A 49 18.39 9.72 -3.42
N ILE A 50 17.20 10.00 -2.92
CA ILE A 50 16.03 10.17 -3.79
C ILE A 50 15.97 11.63 -4.23
N GLU A 51 16.18 11.86 -5.52
CA GLU A 51 15.91 13.15 -6.14
C GLU A 51 14.40 13.26 -6.43
N PHE A 52 13.72 14.07 -5.63
CA PHE A 52 12.31 14.32 -5.83
C PHE A 52 12.07 15.30 -6.98
N ARG A 53 11.10 14.99 -7.80
CA ARG A 53 10.61 15.91 -8.82
C ARG A 53 9.91 17.08 -8.14
N GLU A 54 10.33 18.30 -8.44
CA GLU A 54 9.78 19.52 -7.83
C GLU A 54 8.35 19.84 -8.33
N ASP A 55 8.03 19.40 -9.56
CA ASP A 55 6.77 19.71 -10.21
C ASP A 55 5.60 18.81 -9.80
N ILE A 56 5.88 17.64 -9.18
CA ILE A 56 4.86 16.65 -8.81
C ILE A 56 4.94 16.34 -7.32
N LYS A 57 3.78 16.36 -6.65
CA LYS A 57 3.65 15.92 -5.26
C LYS A 57 2.50 14.92 -5.14
N ALA A 58 2.53 14.10 -4.11
CA ALA A 58 1.47 13.12 -3.84
C ALA A 58 0.87 13.28 -2.45
N ILE A 59 -0.43 12.97 -2.35
CA ILE A 59 -1.14 12.72 -1.09
C ILE A 59 -1.47 11.23 -1.06
N SER A 60 -1.20 10.59 0.07
CA SER A 60 -1.48 9.18 0.30
C SER A 60 -2.65 8.99 1.26
N MET A 61 -3.56 8.10 0.91
CA MET A 61 -4.73 7.74 1.69
C MET A 61 -4.73 6.24 1.93
N PHE A 62 -5.20 5.80 3.10
CA PHE A 62 -5.10 4.40 3.50
C PHE A 62 -3.64 3.92 3.48
N SER A 63 -2.75 4.77 4.01
CA SER A 63 -1.29 4.60 3.88
C SER A 63 -0.77 3.34 4.54
N GLY A 64 -1.46 2.83 5.57
CA GLY A 64 -0.97 1.71 6.37
C GLY A 64 0.45 1.96 6.87
N ALA A 65 1.31 0.98 6.75
CA ALA A 65 2.73 1.10 7.08
C ALA A 65 3.59 1.72 5.95
N GLY A 66 2.98 2.34 4.93
CA GLY A 66 3.66 3.12 3.90
C GLY A 66 4.16 2.35 2.69
N GLY A 67 3.65 1.17 2.42
CA GLY A 67 4.13 0.38 1.28
C GLY A 67 3.95 1.08 -0.07
N LEU A 68 2.78 1.67 -0.32
CA LEU A 68 2.52 2.43 -1.53
C LEU A 68 3.28 3.77 -1.55
N ASP A 69 3.44 4.40 -0.38
CA ASP A 69 4.18 5.63 -0.19
C ASP A 69 5.67 5.45 -0.52
N ILE A 70 6.27 4.33 -0.09
CA ILE A 70 7.65 3.96 -0.46
C ILE A 70 7.77 3.88 -1.98
N GLY A 71 6.88 3.15 -2.65
CA GLY A 71 6.89 3.03 -4.10
C GLY A 71 6.76 4.37 -4.81
N THR A 72 5.89 5.25 -4.31
CA THR A 72 5.68 6.60 -4.83
C THR A 72 6.93 7.46 -4.68
N GLN A 73 7.59 7.42 -3.53
CA GLN A 73 8.80 8.18 -3.29
C GLN A 73 9.99 7.62 -4.10
N LEU A 74 10.11 6.30 -4.24
CA LEU A 74 11.13 5.69 -5.09
C LEU A 74 10.97 6.06 -6.57
N ALA A 75 9.74 6.38 -7.00
CA ALA A 75 9.48 6.93 -8.34
C ALA A 75 9.82 8.44 -8.45
N GLY A 76 10.44 9.04 -7.43
CA GLY A 76 10.82 10.45 -7.40
C GLY A 76 9.65 11.40 -7.11
N ILE A 77 8.52 10.92 -6.63
CA ILE A 77 7.35 11.74 -6.29
C ILE A 77 7.25 11.90 -4.77
N LYS A 78 7.46 13.12 -4.28
CA LYS A 78 7.37 13.40 -2.85
C LYS A 78 5.94 13.22 -2.35
N VAL A 79 5.75 12.33 -1.38
CA VAL A 79 4.50 12.24 -0.62
C VAL A 79 4.50 13.33 0.44
N ILE A 80 3.59 14.30 0.33
CA ILE A 80 3.54 15.47 1.23
C ILE A 80 2.61 15.24 2.43
N SER A 81 1.60 14.37 2.30
CA SER A 81 0.71 13.96 3.38
C SER A 81 0.33 12.50 3.23
N SER A 82 0.21 11.80 4.34
CA SER A 82 -0.36 10.46 4.42
C SER A 82 -1.38 10.36 5.55
N LEU A 83 -2.51 9.72 5.24
CA LEU A 83 -3.65 9.54 6.13
C LEU A 83 -3.95 8.06 6.30
N ASP A 84 -4.13 7.65 7.55
CA ASP A 84 -4.68 6.32 7.89
C ASP A 84 -5.54 6.43 9.14
N ILE A 85 -6.54 5.54 9.27
CA ILE A 85 -7.41 5.51 10.44
C ILE A 85 -6.74 4.85 11.65
N PHE A 86 -5.74 4.00 11.41
CA PHE A 86 -5.04 3.26 12.46
C PHE A 86 -3.83 4.03 12.99
N GLU A 87 -3.87 4.36 14.27
CA GLU A 87 -2.81 5.07 14.97
C GLU A 87 -1.46 4.33 14.88
N ASP A 88 -1.44 3.01 15.04
CA ASP A 88 -0.22 2.19 14.95
C ASP A 88 0.45 2.28 13.56
N SER A 89 -0.35 2.38 12.50
CA SER A 89 0.14 2.60 11.14
C SER A 89 0.83 3.95 11.03
N VAL A 90 0.18 4.99 11.51
CA VAL A 90 0.68 6.37 11.47
C VAL A 90 1.93 6.53 12.34
N GLU A 91 1.97 5.93 13.53
CA GLU A 91 3.17 5.92 14.38
C GLU A 91 4.35 5.18 13.73
N THR A 92 4.08 4.11 13.00
CA THR A 92 5.10 3.41 12.19
C THR A 92 5.71 4.35 11.16
N LEU A 93 4.89 5.12 10.44
CA LEU A 93 5.35 6.11 9.47
C LEU A 93 6.17 7.24 10.13
N LYS A 94 5.68 7.81 11.24
CA LYS A 94 6.36 8.88 11.98
C LYS A 94 7.75 8.47 12.48
N ARG A 95 7.90 7.22 12.92
CA ARG A 95 9.17 6.68 13.42
C ARG A 95 10.16 6.35 12.31
N ASN A 96 9.70 6.20 11.09
CA ASN A 96 10.53 5.82 9.96
C ASN A 96 11.14 7.08 9.31
N LYS A 97 12.44 7.23 9.40
CA LYS A 97 13.19 8.36 8.81
C LYS A 97 13.01 8.52 7.30
N PHE A 98 12.62 7.45 6.61
CA PHE A 98 12.30 7.50 5.19
C PHE A 98 11.18 8.49 4.86
N PHE A 99 10.26 8.71 5.79
CA PHE A 99 9.10 9.59 5.64
C PHE A 99 9.24 10.93 6.37
N SER A 100 10.43 11.32 6.79
CA SER A 100 10.67 12.50 7.65
C SER A 100 10.17 13.84 7.07
N HIS A 101 9.88 13.89 5.77
CA HIS A 101 9.38 15.07 5.06
C HIS A 101 7.87 15.01 4.74
N THR A 102 7.18 13.98 5.22
CA THR A 102 5.75 13.74 5.02
C THR A 102 4.98 14.08 6.31
N ILE A 103 3.84 14.73 6.19
CA ILE A 103 2.90 14.93 7.30
C ILE A 103 2.08 13.64 7.44
N HIS A 104 2.07 13.05 8.63
CA HIS A 104 1.34 11.82 8.92
C HIS A 104 0.18 12.09 9.87
N GLU A 105 -1.03 11.73 9.45
CA GLU A 105 -2.26 12.04 10.17
C GLU A 105 -3.08 10.77 10.45
N VAL A 106 -3.58 10.67 11.67
CA VAL A 106 -4.62 9.70 12.03
C VAL A 106 -5.97 10.34 11.70
N GLY A 107 -6.76 9.71 10.84
CA GLY A 107 -8.06 10.27 10.49
C GLY A 107 -8.92 9.32 9.65
N ASP A 108 -10.23 9.49 9.80
CA ASP A 108 -11.21 8.80 8.98
C ASP A 108 -11.48 9.60 7.70
N ILE A 109 -11.25 8.99 6.55
CA ILE A 109 -11.48 9.61 5.24
C ILE A 109 -12.93 10.07 5.05
N THR A 110 -13.89 9.46 5.75
CA THR A 110 -15.31 9.83 5.66
C THR A 110 -15.61 11.18 6.31
N GLU A 111 -14.77 11.62 7.25
CA GLU A 111 -14.90 12.85 8.01
C GLU A 111 -14.15 14.02 7.40
N ILE A 112 -13.24 13.77 6.46
CA ILE A 112 -12.45 14.80 5.80
C ILE A 112 -13.02 15.21 4.43
N THR A 113 -12.59 16.37 3.97
CA THR A 113 -12.91 16.91 2.64
C THR A 113 -11.63 17.41 1.97
N GLY A 114 -11.68 17.74 0.68
CA GLY A 114 -10.55 18.34 -0.03
C GLY A 114 -10.01 19.61 0.66
N LYS A 115 -10.86 20.35 1.35
CA LYS A 115 -10.45 21.56 2.12
C LYS A 115 -9.44 21.23 3.22
N HIS A 116 -9.42 20.01 3.73
CA HIS A 116 -8.43 19.55 4.70
C HIS A 116 -6.99 19.77 4.20
N TYR A 117 -6.78 19.68 2.89
CA TYR A 117 -5.47 19.81 2.26
C TYR A 117 -5.16 21.24 1.75
N ASP A 118 -6.10 22.21 1.85
CA ASP A 118 -5.93 23.53 1.27
C ASP A 118 -4.64 24.25 1.72
N GLU A 119 -4.38 24.27 3.03
CA GLU A 119 -3.19 24.95 3.56
C GLU A 119 -1.89 24.26 3.15
N LEU A 120 -1.91 22.93 3.14
CA LEU A 120 -0.77 22.14 2.68
C LEU A 120 -0.48 22.40 1.20
N LEU A 121 -1.51 22.37 0.36
CA LEU A 121 -1.38 22.63 -1.07
C LEU A 121 -0.96 24.06 -1.39
N LYS A 122 -1.45 25.05 -0.62
CA LYS A 122 -0.95 26.44 -0.71
C LYS A 122 0.52 26.58 -0.37
N LYS A 123 1.00 25.80 0.61
CA LYS A 123 2.41 25.78 1.03
C LYS A 123 3.30 25.06 0.01
N GLU A 124 2.93 23.85 -0.36
CA GLU A 124 3.74 22.98 -1.22
C GLU A 124 3.67 23.34 -2.71
N LYS A 125 2.61 24.03 -3.14
CA LYS A 125 2.38 24.54 -4.51
C LYS A 125 2.73 23.55 -5.62
N PRO A 126 2.20 22.33 -5.61
CA PRO A 126 2.51 21.37 -6.67
C PRO A 126 1.99 21.88 -8.01
N LYS A 127 2.78 21.70 -9.09
CA LYS A 127 2.28 21.92 -10.45
C LYS A 127 1.36 20.80 -10.89
N LYS A 128 1.61 19.58 -10.32
CA LYS A 128 0.79 18.39 -10.52
C LYS A 128 0.58 17.70 -9.19
N LEU A 129 -0.65 17.31 -8.95
CA LEU A 129 -1.04 16.55 -7.78
C LEU A 129 -1.40 15.12 -8.17
N ILE A 130 -0.84 14.16 -7.44
CA ILE A 130 -1.19 12.74 -7.53
C ILE A 130 -1.82 12.31 -6.21
N ILE A 131 -2.87 11.50 -6.27
CA ILE A 131 -3.41 10.83 -5.08
C ILE A 131 -3.13 9.34 -5.21
N VAL A 132 -2.58 8.74 -4.16
CA VAL A 132 -2.36 7.29 -4.09
C VAL A 132 -3.14 6.72 -2.92
N GLY A 133 -3.73 5.52 -3.09
CA GLY A 133 -4.48 4.92 -2.00
C GLY A 133 -4.89 3.49 -2.25
N GLY A 134 -5.01 2.73 -1.16
CA GLY A 134 -5.52 1.36 -1.14
C GLY A 134 -6.78 1.27 -0.28
N PRO A 135 -7.95 1.79 -0.71
CA PRO A 135 -9.16 1.72 0.08
C PRO A 135 -9.49 0.27 0.43
N PRO A 136 -9.84 -0.04 1.71
CA PRO A 136 -10.11 -1.41 2.13
C PRO A 136 -11.24 -2.03 1.33
N CYS A 137 -11.01 -3.28 0.95
CA CYS A 137 -11.89 -4.08 0.11
C CYS A 137 -12.59 -5.18 0.93
N GLN A 138 -12.89 -4.88 2.19
CA GLN A 138 -13.50 -5.89 3.08
C GLN A 138 -14.80 -6.50 2.54
N PRO A 139 -15.68 -5.76 1.85
CA PRO A 139 -16.84 -6.36 1.20
C PRO A 139 -16.49 -7.37 0.09
N PHE A 140 -15.28 -7.23 -0.51
CA PHE A 140 -14.87 -7.98 -1.71
C PHE A 140 -13.78 -9.02 -1.44
N SER A 141 -13.25 -9.12 -0.21
CA SER A 141 -12.23 -10.09 0.14
C SER A 141 -12.83 -11.46 0.49
N LYS A 142 -12.07 -12.54 0.24
CA LYS A 142 -12.47 -13.89 0.65
C LYS A 142 -12.76 -13.97 2.15
N ALA A 143 -12.04 -13.23 2.98
CA ALA A 143 -12.26 -13.15 4.43
C ALA A 143 -13.57 -12.45 4.78
N GLY A 144 -13.98 -11.44 4.01
CA GLY A 144 -15.25 -10.75 4.20
C GLY A 144 -16.49 -11.56 3.78
N TYR A 145 -16.31 -12.53 2.87
CA TYR A 145 -17.40 -13.38 2.35
C TYR A 145 -18.01 -14.29 3.42
N TRP A 146 -17.24 -14.74 4.41
CA TRP A 146 -17.67 -15.67 5.45
C TRP A 146 -18.42 -15.02 6.61
N VAL A 147 -18.45 -13.69 6.70
CA VAL A 147 -19.01 -12.98 7.84
C VAL A 147 -20.53 -12.76 7.75
N THR A 148 -21.16 -12.81 6.56
CA THR A 148 -22.62 -12.71 6.42
C THR A 148 -23.10 -13.41 5.15
N ASN A 149 -24.12 -14.27 5.31
CA ASN A 149 -24.78 -15.04 4.24
C ASN A 149 -25.83 -14.26 3.42
N GLU A 150 -25.94 -12.95 3.58
CA GLU A 150 -26.93 -12.16 2.86
C GLU A 150 -26.37 -11.59 1.56
N LYS A 151 -27.20 -11.53 0.51
CA LYS A 151 -26.88 -10.80 -0.72
C LYS A 151 -26.60 -9.34 -0.37
N ARG A 152 -25.34 -8.94 -0.40
CA ARG A 152 -24.92 -7.59 -0.06
C ARG A 152 -24.97 -6.70 -1.27
N ASP A 153 -25.63 -5.58 -1.12
CA ASP A 153 -25.39 -4.39 -1.92
C ASP A 153 -24.04 -3.80 -1.47
N SER A 154 -22.99 -4.09 -2.23
CA SER A 154 -21.62 -3.67 -1.89
C SER A 154 -21.47 -2.15 -1.80
N ASN A 155 -22.34 -1.40 -2.48
CA ASN A 155 -22.34 0.06 -2.45
C ASN A 155 -22.94 0.63 -1.15
N LYS A 156 -23.75 -0.15 -0.44
CA LYS A 156 -24.32 0.21 0.87
C LYS A 156 -23.54 -0.32 2.06
N ASP A 157 -22.50 -1.12 1.84
CA ASP A 157 -21.66 -1.62 2.93
C ASP A 157 -20.79 -0.48 3.47
N PRO A 158 -20.90 -0.11 4.77
CA PRO A 158 -20.13 0.98 5.37
C PRO A 158 -18.60 0.75 5.33
N ARG A 159 -18.17 -0.47 5.05
CA ARG A 159 -16.75 -0.81 4.87
C ARG A 159 -16.25 -0.57 3.44
N ASN A 160 -17.13 -0.17 2.51
CA ASN A 160 -16.75 0.22 1.17
C ASN A 160 -16.21 1.65 1.17
N MET A 161 -14.88 1.79 1.20
CA MET A 161 -14.20 3.07 1.20
C MET A 161 -13.89 3.61 -0.21
N ILE A 162 -14.39 2.97 -1.25
CA ILE A 162 -14.19 3.42 -2.65
C ILE A 162 -14.87 4.78 -2.86
N LEU A 163 -16.13 4.94 -2.43
CA LEU A 163 -16.86 6.20 -2.60
C LEU A 163 -16.25 7.37 -1.80
N PRO A 164 -15.88 7.22 -0.51
CA PRO A 164 -15.12 8.24 0.21
C PRO A 164 -13.81 8.62 -0.49
N TYR A 165 -13.08 7.66 -1.05
CA TYR A 165 -11.88 7.93 -1.83
C TYR A 165 -12.19 8.81 -3.05
N PHE A 166 -13.21 8.46 -3.84
CA PHE A 166 -13.62 9.25 -5.00
C PHE A 166 -14.19 10.62 -4.64
N LYS A 167 -14.80 10.76 -3.46
CA LYS A 167 -15.22 12.08 -2.95
C LYS A 167 -14.02 13.02 -2.85
N ILE A 168 -12.93 12.58 -2.24
CA ILE A 168 -11.70 13.39 -2.15
C ILE A 168 -11.10 13.65 -3.54
N ILE A 169 -11.08 12.65 -4.43
CA ILE A 169 -10.65 12.85 -5.83
C ILE A 169 -11.50 13.91 -6.52
N SER A 170 -12.83 13.88 -6.33
CA SER A 170 -13.73 14.86 -6.94
C SER A 170 -13.53 16.30 -6.42
N GLU A 171 -13.17 16.45 -5.15
CA GLU A 171 -12.95 17.74 -4.52
C GLU A 171 -11.56 18.32 -4.86
N LEU A 172 -10.52 17.49 -4.87
CA LEU A 172 -9.14 17.92 -5.14
C LEU A 172 -8.79 17.96 -6.64
N GLN A 173 -9.52 17.24 -7.48
CA GLN A 173 -9.29 17.17 -8.94
C GLN A 173 -7.80 16.97 -9.30
N PRO A 174 -7.12 15.94 -8.76
CA PRO A 174 -5.70 15.72 -9.03
C PRO A 174 -5.43 15.48 -10.52
N ASP A 175 -4.18 15.67 -10.97
CA ASP A 175 -3.76 15.34 -12.33
C ASP A 175 -3.82 13.84 -12.63
N GLY A 176 -3.73 13.01 -11.59
CA GLY A 176 -3.89 11.57 -11.67
C GLY A 176 -4.01 10.94 -10.29
N PHE A 177 -4.37 9.67 -10.27
CA PHE A 177 -4.41 8.90 -9.03
C PHE A 177 -4.14 7.41 -9.27
N VAL A 178 -3.79 6.74 -8.19
CA VAL A 178 -3.58 5.29 -8.13
C VAL A 178 -4.50 4.70 -7.08
N LEU A 179 -5.40 3.80 -7.48
CA LEU A 179 -6.22 3.02 -6.56
C LEU A 179 -5.73 1.57 -6.57
N GLU A 180 -5.19 1.12 -5.46
CA GLU A 180 -4.77 -0.28 -5.25
C GLU A 180 -5.91 -1.09 -4.65
N ASN A 181 -6.04 -2.35 -5.09
CA ASN A 181 -6.95 -3.27 -4.45
C ASN A 181 -6.51 -4.74 -4.64
N VAL A 182 -7.17 -5.67 -3.94
CA VAL A 182 -6.91 -7.10 -4.11
C VAL A 182 -7.43 -7.60 -5.48
N GLU A 183 -6.78 -8.63 -6.06
CA GLU A 183 -7.20 -9.19 -7.36
C GLU A 183 -8.66 -9.69 -7.34
N SER A 184 -9.13 -10.16 -6.18
CA SER A 184 -10.51 -10.65 -6.04
C SER A 184 -11.60 -9.60 -6.26
N ILE A 185 -11.29 -8.30 -6.29
CA ILE A 185 -12.25 -7.26 -6.66
C ILE A 185 -12.77 -7.47 -8.09
N LEU A 186 -11.95 -8.08 -8.96
CA LEU A 186 -12.31 -8.38 -10.35
C LEU A 186 -13.17 -9.65 -10.50
N HIS A 187 -13.49 -10.34 -9.40
CA HIS A 187 -14.38 -11.50 -9.45
C HIS A 187 -15.79 -11.06 -9.90
N PRO A 188 -16.50 -11.86 -10.72
CA PRO A 188 -17.83 -11.49 -11.24
C PRO A 188 -18.85 -11.08 -10.18
N SER A 189 -18.76 -11.62 -8.96
CA SER A 189 -19.60 -11.23 -7.82
C SER A 189 -19.38 -9.79 -7.34
N ASN A 190 -18.27 -9.17 -7.71
CA ASN A 190 -17.88 -7.81 -7.30
C ASN A 190 -17.99 -6.81 -8.46
N ARG A 191 -18.67 -7.21 -9.55
CA ARG A 191 -18.81 -6.40 -10.77
C ARG A 191 -19.35 -5.01 -10.51
N GLU A 192 -20.26 -4.87 -9.57
CA GLU A 192 -20.86 -3.59 -9.19
C GLU A 192 -19.80 -2.62 -8.65
N ALA A 193 -18.89 -3.07 -7.78
CA ALA A 193 -17.81 -2.24 -7.27
C ALA A 193 -16.83 -1.81 -8.36
N VAL A 194 -16.51 -2.71 -9.29
CA VAL A 194 -15.64 -2.39 -10.44
C VAL A 194 -16.33 -1.38 -11.35
N ASN A 195 -17.63 -1.54 -11.62
CA ASN A 195 -18.40 -0.57 -12.39
C ASN A 195 -18.41 0.81 -11.70
N THR A 196 -18.64 0.85 -10.39
CA THR A 196 -18.57 2.09 -9.60
C THR A 196 -17.22 2.79 -9.76
N ILE A 197 -16.10 2.04 -9.76
CA ILE A 197 -14.76 2.62 -9.99
C ILE A 197 -14.69 3.24 -11.39
N TYR A 198 -15.09 2.52 -12.44
CA TYR A 198 -15.04 3.01 -13.81
C TYR A 198 -15.95 4.22 -14.03
N GLU A 199 -17.21 4.14 -13.57
CA GLU A 199 -18.18 5.23 -13.68
C GLU A 199 -17.69 6.52 -13.03
N ASN A 200 -17.06 6.42 -11.84
CA ASN A 200 -16.48 7.60 -11.19
C ASN A 200 -15.27 8.15 -11.95
N MET A 201 -14.39 7.28 -12.50
CA MET A 201 -13.27 7.73 -13.30
C MET A 201 -13.75 8.48 -14.57
N GLU A 202 -14.72 7.93 -15.26
CA GLU A 202 -15.30 8.50 -16.48
C GLU A 202 -16.04 9.81 -16.18
N ALA A 203 -16.91 9.82 -15.15
CA ALA A 203 -17.66 11.00 -14.75
C ALA A 203 -16.74 12.18 -14.34
N LEU A 204 -15.59 11.88 -13.76
CA LEU A 204 -14.58 12.86 -13.39
C LEU A 204 -13.60 13.23 -14.53
N GLY A 205 -13.77 12.62 -15.72
CA GLY A 205 -12.98 12.91 -16.92
C GLY A 205 -11.55 12.38 -16.87
N TYR A 206 -11.32 11.22 -16.25
CA TYR A 206 -10.03 10.56 -16.24
C TYR A 206 -9.94 9.47 -17.32
N HIS A 207 -8.80 9.43 -18.00
CA HIS A 207 -8.35 8.26 -18.74
C HIS A 207 -7.73 7.26 -17.76
N TYR A 208 -7.88 5.96 -17.99
CA TYR A 208 -7.43 4.97 -17.02
C TYR A 208 -6.82 3.72 -17.66
N SER A 209 -5.98 3.05 -16.92
CA SER A 209 -5.42 1.72 -17.21
C SER A 209 -5.55 0.82 -16.00
N LEU A 210 -5.87 -0.45 -16.22
CA LEU A 210 -5.91 -1.48 -15.19
C LEU A 210 -4.66 -2.37 -15.29
N LEU A 211 -3.90 -2.45 -14.22
CA LEU A 211 -2.74 -3.32 -14.11
C LEU A 211 -3.01 -4.46 -13.11
N LYS A 212 -2.69 -5.69 -13.48
CA LYS A 212 -2.65 -6.85 -12.59
C LYS A 212 -1.21 -7.17 -12.27
N VAL A 213 -0.88 -7.23 -11.00
CA VAL A 213 0.48 -7.35 -10.50
C VAL A 213 0.57 -8.47 -9.48
N ASN A 214 1.63 -9.28 -9.56
CA ASN A 214 2.05 -10.15 -8.48
C ASN A 214 3.41 -9.65 -7.98
N ALA A 215 3.54 -9.34 -6.71
CA ALA A 215 4.75 -8.76 -6.15
C ALA A 215 6.01 -9.61 -6.42
N ALA A 216 5.86 -10.95 -6.47
CA ALA A 216 6.96 -11.85 -6.81
C ALA A 216 7.54 -11.57 -8.21
N ASP A 217 6.73 -11.10 -9.16
CA ASP A 217 7.17 -10.79 -10.53
C ASP A 217 8.12 -9.57 -10.58
N TYR A 218 8.30 -8.88 -9.43
CA TYR A 218 9.09 -7.66 -9.29
C TYR A 218 10.13 -7.73 -8.15
N GLY A 219 10.54 -8.95 -7.76
CA GLY A 219 11.62 -9.15 -6.80
C GLY A 219 11.20 -9.07 -5.33
N ILE A 220 9.92 -9.15 -5.04
CA ILE A 220 9.44 -9.26 -3.65
C ILE A 220 9.24 -10.75 -3.33
N PRO A 221 9.82 -11.30 -2.25
CA PRO A 221 9.71 -12.72 -1.89
C PRO A 221 8.31 -13.06 -1.31
N GLN A 222 7.26 -12.59 -1.99
CA GLN A 222 5.87 -12.78 -1.59
C GLN A 222 4.96 -12.95 -2.80
N LYS A 223 4.15 -14.01 -2.82
CA LYS A 223 3.04 -14.16 -3.77
C LYS A 223 1.87 -13.26 -3.33
N ARG A 224 1.91 -12.00 -3.76
CA ARG A 224 0.90 -10.98 -3.45
C ARG A 224 0.33 -10.42 -4.74
N LYS A 225 -0.87 -10.88 -5.10
CA LYS A 225 -1.57 -10.40 -6.28
C LYS A 225 -2.41 -9.18 -5.95
N ARG A 226 -2.27 -8.14 -6.77
CA ARG A 226 -2.98 -6.87 -6.65
C ARG A 226 -3.42 -6.36 -8.00
N VAL A 227 -4.40 -5.48 -7.97
CA VAL A 227 -4.80 -4.68 -9.12
C VAL A 227 -4.58 -3.22 -8.80
N PHE A 228 -4.16 -2.48 -9.81
CA PHE A 228 -3.98 -1.04 -9.74
C PHE A 228 -4.83 -0.40 -10.83
N PHE A 229 -5.76 0.45 -10.44
CA PHE A 229 -6.43 1.37 -11.33
C PHE A 229 -5.60 2.65 -11.37
N LEU A 230 -4.96 2.90 -12.50
CA LEU A 230 -4.20 4.11 -12.76
C LEU A 230 -5.09 5.07 -13.53
N ALA A 231 -5.22 6.28 -13.07
CA ALA A 231 -6.04 7.30 -13.71
C ALA A 231 -5.25 8.59 -13.92
N SER A 232 -5.51 9.28 -15.03
CA SER A 232 -4.84 10.51 -15.41
C SER A 232 -5.79 11.42 -16.20
N LYS A 233 -5.65 12.75 -16.02
CA LYS A 233 -6.34 13.75 -16.87
C LYS A 233 -5.81 13.76 -18.30
N LYS A 234 -4.67 13.13 -18.56
CA LYS A 234 -4.12 12.90 -19.89
C LYS A 234 -4.27 11.43 -20.26
N GLU A 235 -4.31 11.16 -21.54
CA GLU A 235 -4.31 9.78 -22.04
C GLU A 235 -3.18 8.96 -21.43
N ILE A 236 -3.51 7.77 -20.95
CA ILE A 236 -2.58 6.85 -20.30
C ILE A 236 -2.73 5.45 -20.88
N ASN A 237 -1.60 4.87 -21.26
CA ASN A 237 -1.48 3.46 -21.64
C ASN A 237 -0.34 2.85 -20.83
N ALA A 238 -0.65 2.41 -19.62
CA ALA A 238 0.35 1.88 -18.71
C ALA A 238 0.55 0.38 -18.94
N THR A 239 1.80 -0.01 -19.14
CA THR A 239 2.23 -1.40 -19.21
C THR A 239 3.36 -1.63 -18.21
N LEU A 240 3.40 -2.82 -17.63
CA LEU A 240 4.48 -3.23 -16.72
C LEU A 240 5.18 -4.45 -17.29
N GLN A 241 6.51 -4.42 -17.30
CA GLN A 241 7.32 -5.58 -17.64
C GLN A 241 7.78 -6.27 -16.37
N LYS A 242 7.60 -7.57 -16.31
CA LYS A 242 8.14 -8.40 -15.21
C LYS A 242 9.66 -8.31 -15.21
N THR A 243 10.24 -8.27 -14.01
CA THR A 243 11.70 -8.33 -13.80
C THR A 243 12.13 -9.70 -13.27
N HIS A 244 11.21 -10.47 -12.68
CA HIS A 244 11.45 -11.78 -12.10
C HIS A 244 10.45 -12.82 -12.62
N GLY A 245 10.87 -14.09 -12.62
CA GLY A 245 10.05 -15.20 -13.07
C GLY A 245 10.40 -16.52 -12.40
N ASN A 246 9.56 -17.52 -12.64
CA ASN A 246 9.90 -18.89 -12.28
C ASN A 246 10.99 -19.45 -13.23
N GLU A 247 11.55 -20.61 -12.88
CA GLU A 247 12.63 -21.24 -13.64
C GLU A 247 12.30 -21.39 -15.14
N LYS A 248 11.08 -21.81 -15.47
CA LYS A 248 10.63 -21.98 -16.87
C LYS A 248 10.55 -20.64 -17.61
N GLU A 249 10.07 -19.59 -16.94
CA GLU A 249 10.00 -18.25 -17.51
C GLU A 249 11.40 -17.66 -17.73
N CYS A 250 12.33 -17.87 -16.78
CA CYS A 250 13.73 -17.43 -16.91
C CYS A 250 14.45 -18.14 -18.05
N LEU A 251 14.21 -19.45 -18.26
CA LEU A 251 14.75 -20.19 -19.38
C LEU A 251 14.23 -19.67 -20.73
N ALA A 252 12.97 -19.23 -20.77
CA ALA A 252 12.35 -18.67 -21.99
C ALA A 252 12.73 -17.22 -22.23
N ASN A 253 13.06 -16.46 -21.20
CA ASN A 253 13.46 -15.03 -21.27
C ASN A 253 14.66 -14.77 -20.35
N PRO A 254 15.88 -14.74 -20.90
CA PRO A 254 17.12 -14.53 -20.13
C PRO A 254 17.20 -13.17 -19.40
N ASN A 255 16.34 -12.22 -19.73
CA ASN A 255 16.29 -10.92 -19.03
C ASN A 255 15.52 -10.97 -17.70
N LEU A 256 14.83 -12.10 -17.41
CA LEU A 256 14.17 -12.27 -16.13
C LEU A 256 15.14 -12.85 -15.10
N LEU A 257 15.13 -12.26 -13.90
CA LEU A 257 15.79 -12.81 -12.74
C LEU A 257 14.91 -13.91 -12.09
N PRO A 258 15.48 -14.90 -11.42
CA PRO A 258 14.71 -15.85 -10.62
C PRO A 258 13.90 -15.14 -9.53
N TYR A 259 12.76 -15.73 -9.16
CA TYR A 259 12.00 -15.23 -8.01
C TYR A 259 12.88 -15.19 -6.76
N GLU A 260 12.83 -14.07 -6.05
CA GLU A 260 13.45 -13.92 -4.75
C GLU A 260 12.81 -14.89 -3.74
N ARG A 261 13.62 -15.41 -2.84
CA ARG A 261 13.21 -16.31 -1.77
C ARG A 261 13.49 -15.65 -0.44
N VAL A 262 12.63 -15.90 0.54
CA VAL A 262 12.98 -15.68 1.94
C VAL A 262 14.06 -16.71 2.26
N ILE A 263 15.23 -16.27 2.68
CA ILE A 263 16.29 -17.16 3.14
C ILE A 263 15.89 -17.60 4.55
N ASP A 264 15.71 -18.89 4.71
CA ASP A 264 15.46 -19.52 6.03
C ASP A 264 16.70 -19.38 6.93
#